data_4a15d802824d357003199783df223898
#
_entry.id   4a15d802824d357003199783df223898
#
_cell.length_a   1.000
_cell.length_b   1.000
_cell.length_c   1.000
_cell.angle_alpha   90.00
_cell.angle_beta   90.00
_cell.angle_gamma   90.00
#
_symmetry.space_group_name_H-M   'P 1'
#
loop_
_entity.id
_entity.type
_entity.pdbx_description
1 polymer ?
#
loop_
_entity_poly.entity_id
_entity_poly.type
_entity_poly.pdbx_seq_one_letter_code
_entity_poly.pdbx_strand_id
1 'polypeptide(L)'
;TGALREWLMNRGRVLDASATLRALVPVSIQSEGTSRRETNVASHVGAFLIDLPVGEADPIVRLHQIAFHMRDLGNTERLVGARALAGIAGFGPPTLHALGARVGASLSNRAYNVAITNVPGPQRPLYAAGSEMISAYPFSPLVQGQALGIGLTSYQGSMFVGLTADRDALADVSVIIDGLADALSELREAASKESGLRIIPGRADAV
;
A
#
# COMPACT_ATOMS: atom_id res chain seq x y z
N THR A 1 2.76 -7.70 3.65
CA THR A 1 2.48 -9.06 3.11
C THR A 1 2.36 -10.07 4.25
N GLY A 2 3.33 -10.10 5.23
CA GLY A 2 3.28 -11.02 6.36
C GLY A 2 1.96 -10.99 7.13
N ALA A 3 1.51 -9.83 7.58
CA ALA A 3 0.23 -9.68 8.28
C ALA A 3 -0.99 -10.17 7.46
N LEU A 4 -1.00 -9.93 6.15
CA LEU A 4 -2.06 -10.43 5.27
C LEU A 4 -2.03 -11.95 5.12
N ARG A 5 -0.83 -12.54 5.07
CA ARG A 5 -0.65 -13.99 5.08
C ARG A 5 -1.22 -14.60 6.36
N GLU A 6 -0.81 -14.08 7.52
CA GLU A 6 -1.27 -14.55 8.82
C GLU A 6 -2.79 -14.44 8.97
N TRP A 7 -3.34 -13.28 8.60
CA TRP A 7 -4.79 -13.07 8.61
C TRP A 7 -5.54 -14.09 7.73
N LEU A 8 -5.04 -14.40 6.52
CA LEU A 8 -5.63 -15.41 5.65
C LEU A 8 -5.58 -16.81 6.26
N MET A 9 -4.44 -17.18 6.86
CA MET A 9 -4.27 -18.47 7.52
C MET A 9 -5.19 -18.62 8.74
N ASN A 10 -5.33 -17.57 9.55
CA ASN A 10 -6.24 -17.52 10.69
C ASN A 10 -7.72 -17.67 10.29
N ARG A 11 -8.06 -17.31 9.05
CA ARG A 11 -9.38 -17.59 8.45
C ARG A 11 -9.50 -18.97 7.79
N GLY A 12 -8.56 -19.85 8.04
CA GLY A 12 -8.58 -21.23 7.53
C GLY A 12 -8.24 -21.36 6.04
N ARG A 13 -7.66 -20.31 5.43
CA ARG A 13 -7.19 -20.40 4.03
C ARG A 13 -5.90 -21.20 3.97
N VAL A 14 -5.93 -22.26 3.19
CA VAL A 14 -4.70 -22.99 2.83
C VAL A 14 -3.98 -22.19 1.76
N LEU A 15 -2.77 -21.72 2.09
CA LEU A 15 -1.93 -20.96 1.16
C LEU A 15 -0.85 -21.91 0.62
N ASP A 16 -0.93 -22.24 -0.64
CA ASP A 16 0.20 -22.87 -1.33
C ASP A 16 1.32 -21.86 -1.59
N ALA A 17 2.52 -22.35 -1.91
CA ALA A 17 3.70 -21.49 -2.10
C ALA A 17 3.54 -20.46 -3.26
N SER A 18 2.62 -20.69 -4.18
CA SER A 18 2.32 -19.80 -5.31
C SER A 18 1.20 -18.81 -5.03
N ALA A 19 0.57 -18.88 -3.85
CA ALA A 19 -0.54 -18.00 -3.50
C ALA A 19 -0.11 -16.54 -3.45
N THR A 20 -0.83 -15.69 -4.17
CA THR A 20 -0.59 -14.25 -4.22
C THR A 20 -1.85 -13.45 -3.96
N LEU A 21 -1.68 -12.24 -3.42
CA LEU A 21 -2.70 -11.18 -3.42
C LEU A 21 -2.24 -10.06 -4.34
N ARG A 22 -3.06 -9.69 -5.30
CA ARG A 22 -2.73 -8.58 -6.20
C ARG A 22 -3.02 -7.24 -5.54
N ALA A 23 -1.99 -6.41 -5.46
CA ALA A 23 -2.07 -5.04 -4.94
C ALA A 23 -2.00 -4.01 -6.06
N LEU A 24 -2.81 -2.95 -5.95
CA LEU A 24 -2.67 -1.73 -6.73
C LEU A 24 -1.83 -0.74 -5.92
N VAL A 25 -0.70 -0.30 -6.48
CA VAL A 25 0.22 0.66 -5.84
C VAL A 25 0.31 1.91 -6.71
N PRO A 26 -0.38 3.01 -6.33
CA PRO A 26 -0.24 4.29 -7.02
C PRO A 26 1.17 4.86 -6.86
N VAL A 27 1.69 5.46 -7.93
CA VAL A 27 3.01 6.10 -7.94
C VAL A 27 2.95 7.45 -8.66
N SER A 28 3.71 8.41 -8.18
CA SER A 28 3.93 9.66 -8.91
C SER A 28 4.95 9.43 -10.01
N ILE A 29 4.56 9.70 -11.26
CA ILE A 29 5.45 9.67 -12.41
C ILE A 29 5.99 11.09 -12.58
N GLN A 30 7.26 11.32 -12.23
CA GLN A 30 7.96 12.54 -12.60
C GLN A 30 8.52 12.34 -14.02
N SER A 31 7.98 13.03 -15.00
CA SER A 31 8.60 13.11 -16.32
C SER A 31 9.86 13.98 -16.19
N GLU A 32 11.03 13.37 -16.34
CA GLU A 32 12.26 14.13 -16.53
C GLU A 32 12.11 15.01 -17.79
N GLY A 33 11.97 16.31 -17.62
CA GLY A 33 12.01 17.28 -18.72
C GLY A 33 10.85 18.25 -18.85
N THR A 34 9.80 18.18 -18.05
CA THR A 34 8.70 19.16 -18.17
C THR A 34 8.87 20.28 -17.15
N SER A 35 9.01 21.50 -17.67
CA SER A 35 9.11 22.76 -16.91
C SER A 35 8.00 22.86 -15.86
N ARG A 36 8.38 23.36 -14.68
CA ARG A 36 7.60 23.65 -13.48
C ARG A 36 6.29 24.46 -13.66
N ARG A 37 5.71 24.56 -14.85
CA ARG A 37 4.60 25.49 -15.17
C ARG A 37 3.27 24.85 -15.56
N GLU A 38 3.17 23.53 -15.69
CA GLU A 38 1.89 22.89 -15.96
C GLU A 38 1.32 22.24 -14.72
N THR A 39 0.39 22.93 -14.07
CA THR A 39 -0.33 22.58 -12.83
C THR A 39 -1.42 21.52 -13.04
N ASN A 40 -1.24 20.55 -13.91
CA ASN A 40 -2.16 19.42 -14.05
C ASN A 40 -1.65 18.22 -13.27
N VAL A 41 -1.92 18.20 -11.96
CA VAL A 41 -1.56 17.12 -11.03
C VAL A 41 -2.10 15.75 -11.48
N ALA A 42 -3.17 15.72 -12.28
CA ALA A 42 -3.79 14.48 -12.75
C ALA A 42 -3.01 13.74 -13.87
N SER A 43 -2.02 14.38 -14.50
CA SER A 43 -1.28 13.79 -15.63
C SER A 43 -0.04 12.99 -15.22
N HIS A 44 0.32 12.98 -13.93
CA HIS A 44 1.57 12.38 -13.43
C HIS A 44 1.36 11.27 -12.40
N VAL A 45 0.18 10.69 -12.33
CA VAL A 45 -0.10 9.55 -11.46
C VAL A 45 -0.26 8.29 -12.30
N GLY A 46 0.58 7.31 -12.05
CA GLY A 46 0.44 5.96 -12.55
C GLY A 46 0.13 4.99 -11.42
N ALA A 47 -0.09 3.74 -11.72
CA ALA A 47 -0.15 2.68 -10.72
C ALA A 47 0.50 1.41 -11.25
N PHE A 48 1.08 0.66 -10.35
CA PHE A 48 1.55 -0.70 -10.59
C PHE A 48 0.59 -1.72 -10.02
N LEU A 49 0.45 -2.84 -10.70
CA LEU A 49 -0.15 -4.05 -10.16
C LEU A 49 0.97 -4.99 -9.71
N ILE A 50 0.98 -5.32 -8.44
CA ILE A 50 2.03 -6.12 -7.81
C ILE A 50 1.38 -7.34 -7.17
N ASP A 51 1.90 -8.51 -7.45
CA ASP A 51 1.48 -9.74 -6.79
C ASP A 51 2.28 -9.89 -5.47
N LEU A 52 1.57 -9.74 -4.35
CA LEU A 52 2.12 -9.92 -3.01
C LEU A 52 2.22 -11.41 -2.70
N PRO A 53 3.41 -11.97 -2.44
CA PRO A 53 3.60 -13.41 -2.24
C PRO A 53 3.15 -13.84 -0.84
N VAL A 54 1.83 -13.97 -0.63
CA VAL A 54 1.27 -14.42 0.65
C VAL A 54 1.46 -15.91 0.87
N GLY A 55 1.75 -16.69 -0.18
CA GLY A 55 2.10 -18.11 -0.10
C GLY A 55 3.49 -18.37 0.47
N GLU A 56 4.43 -17.43 0.30
CA GLU A 56 5.79 -17.60 0.77
C GLU A 56 5.88 -17.50 2.30
N ALA A 57 6.49 -18.50 2.93
CA ALA A 57 6.60 -18.57 4.39
C ALA A 57 7.78 -17.77 4.92
N ASP A 58 8.89 -17.75 4.19
CA ASP A 58 10.11 -17.05 4.61
C ASP A 58 9.98 -15.53 4.44
N PRO A 59 10.12 -14.73 5.51
CA PRO A 59 9.95 -13.28 5.45
C PRO A 59 11.01 -12.58 4.58
N ILE A 60 12.22 -13.12 4.51
CA ILE A 60 13.31 -12.55 3.71
C ILE A 60 13.07 -12.83 2.23
N VAL A 61 12.66 -14.04 1.89
CA VAL A 61 12.31 -14.40 0.52
C VAL A 61 11.12 -13.57 0.05
N ARG A 62 10.08 -13.40 0.88
CA ARG A 62 8.95 -12.49 0.60
C ARG A 62 9.42 -11.07 0.28
N LEU A 63 10.33 -10.53 1.11
CA LEU A 63 10.87 -9.19 0.90
C LEU A 63 11.63 -9.07 -0.42
N HIS A 64 12.48 -10.04 -0.73
CA HIS A 64 13.26 -10.06 -1.97
C HIS A 64 12.38 -10.17 -3.21
N GLN A 65 11.33 -11.00 -3.17
CA GLN A 65 10.36 -11.13 -4.27
C GLN A 65 9.65 -9.79 -4.54
N ILE A 66 9.17 -9.12 -3.49
CA ILE A 66 8.52 -7.81 -3.62
C ILE A 66 9.50 -6.77 -4.16
N ALA A 67 10.72 -6.72 -3.62
CA ALA A 67 11.74 -5.78 -4.06
C ALA A 67 12.16 -6.01 -5.52
N PHE A 68 12.23 -7.26 -5.96
CA PHE A 68 12.48 -7.62 -7.35
C PHE A 68 11.36 -7.11 -8.26
N HIS A 69 10.10 -7.42 -7.92
CA HIS A 69 8.94 -6.96 -8.68
C HIS A 69 8.89 -5.43 -8.77
N MET A 70 9.17 -4.71 -7.66
CA MET A 70 9.18 -3.24 -7.64
C MET A 70 10.27 -2.64 -8.54
N ARG A 71 11.45 -3.26 -8.62
CA ARG A 71 12.54 -2.80 -9.51
C ARG A 71 12.23 -3.05 -10.97
N ASP A 72 11.70 -4.23 -11.28
CA ASP A 72 11.34 -4.62 -12.65
C ASP A 72 10.24 -3.72 -13.22
N LEU A 73 9.29 -3.31 -12.38
CA LEU A 73 8.23 -2.38 -12.76
C LEU A 73 8.74 -0.97 -13.10
N GLY A 74 9.85 -0.53 -12.49
CA GLY A 74 10.50 0.74 -12.84
C GLY A 74 11.09 0.75 -14.26
N ASN A 75 11.37 -0.42 -14.81
CA ASN A 75 11.97 -0.60 -16.13
C ASN A 75 10.99 -1.00 -17.24
N THR A 76 9.72 -1.25 -16.92
CA THR A 76 8.77 -1.85 -17.86
C THR A 76 7.57 -0.93 -18.06
N GLU A 77 7.04 -0.86 -19.30
CA GLU A 77 5.82 -0.13 -19.70
C GLU A 77 4.50 -0.67 -19.08
N ARG A 78 4.59 -1.37 -17.94
CA ARG A 78 3.45 -1.93 -17.20
C ARG A 78 2.73 -0.91 -16.31
N LEU A 79 3.01 0.36 -16.47
CA LEU A 79 2.25 1.44 -15.88
C LEU A 79 0.82 1.41 -16.40
N VAL A 80 -0.12 1.15 -15.51
CA VAL A 80 -1.53 1.42 -15.81
C VAL A 80 -1.66 2.93 -15.93
N GLY A 81 -1.81 3.42 -17.15
CA GLY A 81 -1.80 4.86 -17.43
C GLY A 81 -2.89 5.60 -16.66
N ALA A 82 -2.65 6.88 -16.36
CA ALA A 82 -3.55 7.75 -15.60
C ALA A 82 -5.02 7.75 -16.13
N ARG A 83 -5.23 7.52 -17.43
CA ARG A 83 -6.58 7.39 -18.02
C ARG A 83 -7.33 6.13 -17.56
N ALA A 84 -6.63 5.01 -17.37
CA ALA A 84 -7.23 3.79 -16.84
C ALA A 84 -7.51 3.93 -15.34
N LEU A 85 -6.64 4.63 -14.60
CA LEU A 85 -6.84 4.97 -13.19
C LEU A 85 -7.98 5.98 -12.98
N ALA A 86 -8.14 6.96 -13.86
CA ALA A 86 -9.25 7.91 -13.81
C ALA A 86 -10.62 7.21 -13.99
N GLY A 87 -10.67 6.15 -14.77
CA GLY A 87 -11.85 5.27 -14.87
C GLY A 87 -12.12 4.48 -13.58
N ILE A 88 -11.09 4.15 -12.81
CA ILE A 88 -11.18 3.45 -11.54
C ILE A 88 -11.49 4.42 -10.39
N ALA A 89 -10.92 5.62 -10.40
CA ALA A 89 -11.00 6.60 -9.31
C ALA A 89 -12.19 7.57 -9.39
N GLY A 90 -13.01 7.52 -10.43
CA GLY A 90 -14.21 8.36 -10.54
C GLY A 90 -13.95 9.84 -10.82
N PHE A 91 -12.78 10.24 -11.30
CA PHE A 91 -12.42 11.61 -11.65
C PHE A 91 -12.65 11.91 -13.14
N GLY A 92 -13.86 12.09 -13.56
CA GLY A 92 -14.21 12.51 -14.93
C GLY A 92 -15.50 13.35 -14.97
N PRO A 93 -15.89 13.98 -16.10
CA PRO A 93 -17.14 14.74 -16.20
C PRO A 93 -18.37 13.88 -15.89
N PRO A 94 -19.45 14.44 -15.29
CA PRO A 94 -20.59 13.69 -14.77
C PRO A 94 -21.30 12.77 -15.76
N THR A 95 -21.28 13.07 -17.03
CA THR A 95 -21.96 12.27 -18.09
C THR A 95 -21.17 11.04 -18.54
N LEU A 96 -19.84 11.07 -18.45
CA LEU A 96 -18.95 9.91 -18.70
C LEU A 96 -18.78 9.06 -17.45
N HIS A 97 -19.04 9.62 -16.25
CA HIS A 97 -18.92 8.94 -14.98
C HIS A 97 -19.87 7.74 -14.83
N ALA A 98 -21.13 7.88 -15.29
CA ALA A 98 -22.12 6.82 -15.07
C ALA A 98 -21.83 5.54 -15.88
N LEU A 99 -21.24 5.68 -17.07
CA LEU A 99 -20.88 4.52 -17.90
C LEU A 99 -19.48 3.99 -17.59
N GLY A 100 -18.50 4.88 -17.40
CA GLY A 100 -17.12 4.53 -17.05
C GLY A 100 -16.98 3.95 -15.66
N ALA A 101 -17.76 4.46 -14.67
CA ALA A 101 -17.76 3.92 -13.31
C ALA A 101 -18.34 2.50 -13.21
N ARG A 102 -19.36 2.16 -14.01
CA ARG A 102 -19.92 0.80 -14.04
C ARG A 102 -18.97 -0.21 -14.67
N VAL A 103 -18.30 0.16 -15.76
CA VAL A 103 -17.31 -0.70 -16.42
C VAL A 103 -16.02 -0.75 -15.61
N GLY A 104 -15.57 0.38 -15.08
CA GLY A 104 -14.39 0.48 -14.21
C GLY A 104 -14.54 -0.31 -12.90
N ALA A 105 -15.69 -0.23 -12.25
CA ALA A 105 -15.97 -1.00 -11.03
C ALA A 105 -15.96 -2.52 -11.28
N SER A 106 -16.53 -2.98 -12.41
CA SER A 106 -16.52 -4.41 -12.74
C SER A 106 -15.14 -4.95 -13.11
N LEU A 107 -14.26 -4.10 -13.66
CA LEU A 107 -12.86 -4.43 -13.93
C LEU A 107 -12.01 -4.33 -12.66
N SER A 108 -12.28 -3.35 -11.80
CA SER A 108 -11.58 -3.16 -10.51
C SER A 108 -11.68 -4.39 -9.62
N ASN A 109 -12.87 -4.97 -9.46
CA ASN A 109 -13.11 -6.14 -8.62
C ASN A 109 -12.34 -7.41 -9.05
N ARG A 110 -11.83 -7.41 -10.28
CA ARG A 110 -11.06 -8.54 -10.85
C ARG A 110 -9.59 -8.19 -11.06
N ALA A 111 -9.24 -6.90 -11.04
CA ALA A 111 -7.89 -6.46 -11.36
C ALA A 111 -6.95 -6.56 -10.16
N TYR A 112 -7.44 -6.27 -8.95
CA TYR A 112 -6.63 -6.30 -7.73
C TYR A 112 -7.50 -6.55 -6.48
N ASN A 113 -6.86 -7.01 -5.40
CA ASN A 113 -7.51 -7.38 -4.14
C ASN A 113 -7.42 -6.26 -3.09
N VAL A 114 -6.35 -5.47 -3.13
CA VAL A 114 -6.04 -4.43 -2.14
C VAL A 114 -5.38 -3.24 -2.80
N ALA A 115 -5.73 -2.03 -2.40
CA ALA A 115 -4.99 -0.82 -2.75
C ALA A 115 -3.99 -0.49 -1.64
N ILE A 116 -2.72 -0.23 -2.01
CA ILE A 116 -1.67 0.16 -1.07
C ILE A 116 -1.09 1.49 -1.52
N THR A 117 -1.29 2.54 -0.74
CA THR A 117 -0.76 3.86 -1.01
C THR A 117 0.41 4.16 -0.08
N ASN A 118 1.46 4.77 -0.60
CA ASN A 118 2.57 5.28 0.20
C ASN A 118 2.85 6.73 -0.19
N VAL A 119 2.60 7.64 0.75
CA VAL A 119 2.79 9.08 0.56
C VAL A 119 3.82 9.56 1.59
N PRO A 120 5.07 9.85 1.17
CA PRO A 120 6.05 10.42 2.07
C PRO A 120 5.56 11.73 2.67
N GLY A 121 5.57 11.82 3.98
CA GLY A 121 5.20 13.02 4.72
C GLY A 121 6.42 13.83 5.15
N PRO A 122 6.20 15.02 5.74
CA PRO A 122 7.28 15.91 6.15
C PRO A 122 8.10 15.32 7.30
N GLN A 123 9.42 15.49 7.21
CA GLN A 123 10.36 15.05 8.24
C GLN A 123 10.69 16.17 9.27
N ARG A 124 9.98 17.27 9.21
CA ARG A 124 10.04 18.40 10.17
C ARG A 124 8.73 18.49 10.93
N PRO A 125 8.77 18.96 12.20
CA PRO A 125 7.54 19.15 12.99
C PRO A 125 6.60 20.14 12.30
N LEU A 126 5.32 19.83 12.30
CA LEU A 126 4.25 20.71 11.87
C LEU A 126 3.47 21.20 13.07
N TYR A 127 2.99 22.43 13.01
CA TYR A 127 2.23 23.07 14.08
C TYR A 127 0.90 23.59 13.54
N ALA A 128 -0.17 23.43 14.33
CA ALA A 128 -1.46 24.02 14.08
C ALA A 128 -1.97 24.70 15.36
N ALA A 129 -2.31 26.00 15.27
CA ALA A 129 -2.77 26.80 16.40
C ALA A 129 -1.85 26.73 17.64
N GLY A 130 -0.53 26.68 17.44
CA GLY A 130 0.48 26.60 18.49
C GLY A 130 0.73 25.19 19.06
N SER A 131 -0.03 24.18 18.64
CA SER A 131 0.16 22.79 19.05
C SER A 131 0.95 22.00 17.99
N GLU A 132 1.88 21.17 18.43
CA GLU A 132 2.65 20.30 17.56
C GLU A 132 1.82 19.08 17.12
N MET A 133 1.92 18.71 15.84
CA MET A 133 1.36 17.49 15.32
C MET A 133 2.24 16.31 15.74
N ILE A 134 1.70 15.36 16.48
CA ILE A 134 2.45 14.21 17.02
C ILE A 134 2.33 12.96 16.12
N SER A 135 1.29 12.87 15.29
CA SER A 135 1.05 11.70 14.43
C SER A 135 0.18 12.09 13.23
N ALA A 136 0.28 11.31 12.15
CA ALA A 136 -0.55 11.45 10.96
C ALA A 136 -0.91 10.08 10.43
N TYR A 137 -2.20 9.76 10.38
CA TYR A 137 -2.67 8.48 9.85
C TYR A 137 -3.33 8.70 8.49
N PRO A 138 -2.88 7.99 7.44
CA PRO A 138 -3.48 8.12 6.13
C PRO A 138 -4.84 7.42 6.08
N PHE A 139 -5.77 8.02 5.36
CA PHE A 139 -7.07 7.43 5.05
C PHE A 139 -7.16 7.23 3.54
N SER A 140 -7.43 5.99 3.11
CA SER A 140 -7.63 5.64 1.69
C SER A 140 -9.09 5.26 1.48
N PRO A 141 -9.90 6.06 0.76
CA PRO A 141 -11.28 5.69 0.47
C PRO A 141 -11.31 4.40 -0.35
N LEU A 142 -12.24 3.51 -0.03
CA LEU A 142 -12.47 2.29 -0.79
C LEU A 142 -13.26 2.60 -2.06
N VAL A 143 -12.87 2.00 -3.17
CA VAL A 143 -13.72 1.98 -4.37
C VAL A 143 -14.70 0.84 -4.29
N GLN A 144 -15.82 0.96 -5.01
CA GLN A 144 -16.88 -0.04 -4.99
C GLN A 144 -16.32 -1.44 -5.34
N GLY A 145 -16.63 -2.41 -4.47
CA GLY A 145 -16.18 -3.80 -4.63
C GLY A 145 -14.82 -4.11 -4.01
N GLN A 146 -14.20 -3.16 -3.31
CA GLN A 146 -12.99 -3.37 -2.55
C GLN A 146 -13.29 -3.50 -1.06
N ALA A 147 -12.65 -4.46 -0.41
CA ALA A 147 -12.82 -4.72 1.02
C ALA A 147 -11.73 -4.07 1.87
N LEU A 148 -10.54 -3.77 1.30
CA LEU A 148 -9.38 -3.29 2.06
C LEU A 148 -8.57 -2.27 1.26
N GLY A 149 -8.25 -1.16 1.92
CA GLY A 149 -7.25 -0.18 1.52
C GLY A 149 -6.21 0.00 2.61
N ILE A 150 -4.93 0.08 2.25
CA ILE A 150 -3.81 0.27 3.16
C ILE A 150 -3.10 1.57 2.77
N GLY A 151 -3.05 2.52 3.68
CA GLY A 151 -2.29 3.75 3.51
C GLY A 151 -1.03 3.73 4.38
N LEU A 152 0.07 4.25 3.83
CA LEU A 152 1.31 4.47 4.55
C LEU A 152 1.71 5.93 4.41
N THR A 153 2.19 6.53 5.49
CA THR A 153 2.83 7.85 5.46
C THR A 153 3.97 7.90 6.46
N SER A 154 4.94 8.76 6.20
CA SER A 154 6.03 9.02 7.14
C SER A 154 5.88 10.40 7.76
N TYR A 155 6.25 10.55 9.04
CA TYR A 155 6.31 11.83 9.72
C TYR A 155 7.38 11.78 10.81
N GLN A 156 8.31 12.73 10.82
CA GLN A 156 9.37 12.83 11.84
C GLN A 156 10.11 11.51 12.12
N GLY A 157 10.52 10.79 11.07
CA GLY A 157 11.26 9.53 11.21
C GLY A 157 10.42 8.31 11.58
N SER A 158 9.12 8.49 11.83
CA SER A 158 8.17 7.41 12.09
C SER A 158 7.32 7.10 10.86
N MET A 159 6.85 5.86 10.76
CA MET A 159 5.91 5.45 9.72
C MET A 159 4.55 5.16 10.34
N PHE A 160 3.51 5.73 9.76
CA PHE A 160 2.13 5.56 10.19
C PHE A 160 1.37 4.77 9.14
N VAL A 161 0.57 3.82 9.61
CA VAL A 161 -0.24 2.95 8.77
C VAL A 161 -1.70 3.17 9.08
N GLY A 162 -2.51 3.40 8.05
CA GLY A 162 -3.96 3.48 8.14
C GLY A 162 -4.60 2.36 7.31
N LEU A 163 -5.53 1.63 7.90
CA LEU A 163 -6.34 0.64 7.21
C LEU A 163 -7.78 1.13 7.09
N THR A 164 -8.32 1.03 5.88
CA THR A 164 -9.74 1.27 5.62
C THR A 164 -10.36 -0.02 5.15
N ALA A 165 -11.41 -0.48 5.81
CA ALA A 165 -12.06 -1.75 5.49
C ALA A 165 -13.57 -1.59 5.34
N ASP A 166 -14.14 -2.38 4.44
CA ASP A 166 -15.57 -2.60 4.37
C ASP A 166 -16.00 -3.45 5.57
N ARG A 167 -16.91 -2.89 6.39
CA ARG A 167 -17.36 -3.52 7.64
C ARG A 167 -18.02 -4.88 7.41
N ASP A 168 -18.76 -5.01 6.32
CA ASP A 168 -19.52 -6.24 6.06
C ASP A 168 -18.64 -7.35 5.49
N ALA A 169 -17.61 -6.96 4.71
CA ALA A 169 -16.68 -7.89 4.09
C ALA A 169 -15.48 -8.25 5.01
N LEU A 170 -15.04 -7.31 5.89
CA LEU A 170 -13.80 -7.42 6.66
C LEU A 170 -13.97 -6.78 8.04
N ALA A 171 -14.85 -7.38 8.88
CA ALA A 171 -15.16 -6.88 10.22
C ALA A 171 -13.97 -6.98 11.20
N ASP A 172 -13.00 -7.84 10.91
CA ASP A 172 -11.84 -8.16 11.74
C ASP A 172 -10.54 -7.46 11.29
N VAL A 173 -10.64 -6.26 10.69
CA VAL A 173 -9.48 -5.48 10.21
C VAL A 173 -8.44 -5.21 11.30
N SER A 174 -8.84 -5.16 12.57
CA SER A 174 -7.94 -5.02 13.72
C SER A 174 -6.89 -6.14 13.79
N VAL A 175 -7.25 -7.36 13.42
CA VAL A 175 -6.31 -8.50 13.37
C VAL A 175 -5.16 -8.22 12.39
N ILE A 176 -5.45 -7.55 11.27
CA ILE A 176 -4.40 -7.16 10.30
C ILE A 176 -3.47 -6.11 10.91
N ILE A 177 -4.02 -5.16 11.70
CA ILE A 177 -3.23 -4.12 12.36
C ILE A 177 -2.27 -4.76 13.38
N ASP A 178 -2.77 -5.64 14.22
CA ASP A 178 -1.97 -6.34 15.22
C ASP A 178 -0.87 -7.18 14.54
N GLY A 179 -1.23 -7.92 13.49
CA GLY A 179 -0.29 -8.71 12.68
C GLY A 179 0.76 -7.90 11.92
N LEU A 180 0.59 -6.58 11.76
CA LEU A 180 1.63 -5.73 11.15
C LEU A 180 2.87 -5.60 12.04
N ALA A 181 2.67 -5.43 13.35
CA ALA A 181 3.76 -5.34 14.31
C ALA A 181 4.52 -6.67 14.39
N ASP A 182 3.78 -7.79 14.46
CA ASP A 182 4.34 -9.12 14.50
C ASP A 182 5.14 -9.47 13.23
N ALA A 183 4.58 -9.19 12.06
CA ALA A 183 5.25 -9.41 10.78
C ALA A 183 6.52 -8.54 10.61
N LEU A 184 6.54 -7.32 11.16
CA LEU A 184 7.74 -6.49 11.18
C LEU A 184 8.80 -7.06 12.11
N SER A 185 8.40 -7.56 13.28
CA SER A 185 9.30 -8.21 14.26
C SER A 185 9.91 -9.48 13.66
N GLU A 186 9.09 -10.34 13.06
CA GLU A 186 9.53 -11.53 12.33
C GLU A 186 10.60 -11.19 11.26
N LEU A 187 10.34 -10.18 10.44
CA LEU A 187 11.26 -9.75 9.40
C LEU A 187 12.59 -9.22 9.99
N ARG A 188 12.54 -8.45 11.07
CA ARG A 188 13.73 -7.93 11.75
C ARG A 188 14.57 -9.04 12.36
N GLU A 189 13.94 -10.02 12.98
CA GLU A 189 14.63 -11.18 13.56
C GLU A 189 15.30 -12.03 12.48
N ALA A 190 14.59 -12.29 11.37
CA ALA A 190 15.12 -13.04 10.24
C ALA A 190 16.32 -12.30 9.61
N ALA A 191 16.22 -10.99 9.39
CA ALA A 191 17.32 -10.18 8.87
C ALA A 191 18.54 -10.15 9.81
N SER A 192 18.31 -10.15 11.13
CA SER A 192 19.40 -10.22 12.13
C SER A 192 20.16 -11.54 12.09
N LYS A 193 19.45 -12.65 11.93
CA LYS A 193 20.04 -13.98 11.84
C LYS A 193 20.88 -14.11 10.57
N GLU A 194 20.40 -13.58 9.45
CA GLU A 194 21.10 -13.64 8.17
C GLU A 194 22.34 -12.74 8.14
N SER A 195 22.29 -11.57 8.76
CA SER A 195 23.38 -10.59 8.75
C SER A 195 24.46 -10.87 9.79
N GLY A 196 24.26 -11.79 10.74
CA GLY A 196 25.16 -11.93 11.90
C GLY A 196 25.24 -10.67 12.78
N LEU A 197 24.44 -9.66 12.51
CA LEU A 197 24.40 -8.37 13.18
C LEU A 197 23.37 -8.38 14.31
N ARG A 198 23.84 -8.10 15.54
CA ARG A 198 22.96 -7.83 16.68
C ARG A 198 22.22 -6.51 16.43
N ILE A 199 20.93 -6.57 16.15
CA ILE A 199 20.10 -5.35 16.13
C ILE A 199 20.01 -4.85 17.58
N ILE A 200 20.58 -3.68 17.84
CA ILE A 200 20.35 -2.96 19.10
C ILE A 200 18.89 -2.47 19.04
N PRO A 201 18.02 -2.87 19.98
CA PRO A 201 16.65 -2.36 20.01
C PRO A 201 16.70 -0.85 20.12
N GLY A 202 16.15 -0.17 19.11
CA GLY A 202 15.95 1.27 19.17
C GLY A 202 15.08 1.56 20.41
N ARG A 203 15.53 2.47 21.24
CA ARG A 203 14.85 2.93 22.44
C ARG A 203 13.43 3.37 22.05
N ALA A 204 12.45 2.54 22.38
CA ALA A 204 11.07 2.96 22.45
C ALA A 204 10.96 3.82 23.71
N ASP A 205 11.38 5.09 23.60
CA ASP A 205 11.10 6.04 24.65
C ASP A 205 9.63 6.42 24.56
N ALA A 206 8.95 5.99 25.60
CA ALA A 206 7.63 6.34 26.04
C ALA A 206 7.29 7.82 25.83
N VAL A 207 6.13 8.13 25.29
CA VAL A 207 5.09 8.95 25.96
C VAL A 207 3.74 8.52 25.38
#